data_f836ff7ee3914132ade4ed9c058dce77
#
_entry.id   f836ff7ee3914132ade4ed9c058dce77
#
_cell.length_a   1.000
_cell.length_b   1.000
_cell.length_c   1.000
_cell.angle_alpha   90.00
_cell.angle_beta   90.00
_cell.angle_gamma   90.00
#
_symmetry.space_group_name_H-M   'P 1'
#
loop_
_entity.id
_entity.type
_entity.pdbx_description
1 polymer ?
#
loop_
_entity_poly.entity_id
_entity_poly.type
_entity_poly.pdbx_seq_one_letter_code
_entity_poly.pdbx_strand_id
1 'polypeptide(L)'
;MSWQVTARVSGGCKYSTEETEAYLRAAKALSHAADELNRAHDSFRALRLQLSTYPYASSAVVLLSGSNSYCNAADHIELPYDQLIERCDGHASALGAMAARLSELSALIIRAQSLYSHVDDAGRKALNELLQLTITAFPKESILIGTAMSALGYVMGSINEGKSNPIYLLDSLDWAQEGIMGAAGAALSRYGKVKGLLHTDEVNHAAGTISNATSRGYNLIQGNNLTVTRVRPKTEVVRESHSVSEAMENLRRLGEERLGKADLDSGLEYGTIAISKYRRTDGTNSWLVTIPGTDGQPDSPFGWPQNVELMSSHSKQRMEADSARMVQEALKQAGIKSDEPVALIGHSQGGIVAATIASDLKDDYDIKHVVTAGSPVANHPIPDKTWVTSVEMDDELVAALDGAANPNSEHWLTVRGTASKSDNNPESTFAGTPVTDAPDNKEITHWLKYHQAAYQNATDMGSSAVKTHERHFDEILDGDLQEVMYFEGRMSK
;
A
#
# COMPACT_ATOMS: atom_id res chain seq x y z
N MET A 1 8.88 16.77 10.89
CA MET A 1 8.45 15.35 10.97
C MET A 1 7.68 15.08 9.68
N SER A 2 8.06 14.10 8.90
CA SER A 2 7.36 13.69 7.67
C SER A 2 6.58 12.40 7.91
N TRP A 3 5.46 12.25 7.25
CA TRP A 3 4.74 10.99 7.20
C TRP A 3 5.46 10.01 6.28
N GLN A 4 5.57 8.76 6.72
CA GLN A 4 6.17 7.67 5.96
C GLN A 4 5.23 6.47 5.99
N VAL A 5 5.26 5.68 4.92
CA VAL A 5 4.50 4.44 4.82
C VAL A 5 5.46 3.27 4.75
N THR A 6 5.23 2.30 5.61
CA THR A 6 5.87 0.98 5.54
C THR A 6 4.86 -0.02 5.02
N ALA A 7 5.24 -0.82 4.01
CA ALA A 7 4.35 -1.77 3.38
C ALA A 7 4.57 -3.21 3.86
N ARG A 8 3.50 -4.00 3.79
CA ARG A 8 3.48 -5.47 3.88
C ARG A 8 2.91 -6.01 2.57
N VAL A 9 3.33 -7.20 2.19
CA VAL A 9 2.90 -7.83 0.93
C VAL A 9 2.36 -9.22 1.24
N SER A 10 1.22 -9.57 0.65
CA SER A 10 0.65 -10.93 0.72
C SER A 10 0.13 -11.38 -0.65
N GLY A 11 0.17 -12.70 -0.91
CA GLY A 11 -0.16 -13.26 -2.22
C GLY A 11 0.83 -12.88 -3.33
N GLY A 12 0.39 -12.93 -4.56
CA GLY A 12 1.12 -12.47 -5.75
C GLY A 12 2.23 -13.40 -6.27
N CYS A 13 2.55 -14.47 -5.59
CA CYS A 13 3.43 -15.52 -6.11
C CYS A 13 3.34 -16.82 -5.30
N LYS A 14 3.86 -17.91 -5.87
CA LYS A 14 4.10 -19.17 -5.14
C LYS A 14 5.48 -19.12 -4.52
N TYR A 15 5.58 -19.21 -3.21
CA TYR A 15 6.85 -19.32 -2.49
C TYR A 15 7.16 -20.78 -2.20
N SER A 16 8.41 -21.18 -2.45
CA SER A 16 8.91 -22.48 -2.00
C SER A 16 9.44 -22.38 -0.56
N THR A 17 9.33 -23.48 0.19
CA THR A 17 9.92 -23.58 1.54
C THR A 17 11.44 -23.33 1.49
N GLU A 18 12.10 -23.73 0.41
CA GLU A 18 13.54 -23.56 0.19
C GLU A 18 13.95 -22.07 0.08
N GLU A 19 13.13 -21.25 -0.60
CA GLU A 19 13.36 -19.79 -0.70
C GLU A 19 13.23 -19.13 0.68
N THR A 20 12.20 -19.48 1.45
CA THR A 20 12.00 -18.99 2.81
C THR A 20 13.20 -19.30 3.71
N GLU A 21 13.71 -20.54 3.68
CA GLU A 21 14.91 -20.94 4.42
C GLU A 21 16.17 -20.23 3.94
N ALA A 22 16.29 -19.93 2.64
CA ALA A 22 17.43 -19.19 2.10
C ALA A 22 17.48 -17.75 2.64
N TYR A 23 16.33 -17.08 2.71
CA TYR A 23 16.24 -15.73 3.32
C TYR A 23 16.63 -15.74 4.80
N LEU A 24 16.13 -16.72 5.58
CA LEU A 24 16.49 -16.85 7.00
C LEU A 24 17.99 -17.12 7.20
N ARG A 25 18.59 -17.98 6.36
CA ARG A 25 20.04 -18.21 6.40
C ARG A 25 20.83 -16.95 6.09
N ALA A 26 20.41 -16.19 5.07
CA ALA A 26 21.05 -14.92 4.70
C ALA A 26 20.97 -13.88 5.83
N ALA A 27 19.78 -13.69 6.41
CA ALA A 27 19.59 -12.78 7.53
C ALA A 27 20.46 -13.15 8.72
N LYS A 28 20.51 -14.43 9.07
CA LYS A 28 21.36 -14.94 10.18
C LYS A 28 22.85 -14.74 9.92
N ALA A 29 23.30 -14.93 8.68
CA ALA A 29 24.70 -14.69 8.30
C ALA A 29 25.09 -13.20 8.42
N LEU A 30 24.19 -12.29 8.00
CA LEU A 30 24.40 -10.85 8.14
C LEU A 30 24.42 -10.40 9.60
N SER A 31 23.53 -10.94 10.45
CA SER A 31 23.53 -10.66 11.88
C SER A 31 24.84 -11.11 12.54
N HIS A 32 25.31 -12.32 12.22
CA HIS A 32 26.57 -12.83 12.72
C HIS A 32 27.75 -11.97 12.26
N ALA A 33 27.80 -11.53 11.02
CA ALA A 33 28.82 -10.62 10.51
C ALA A 33 28.79 -9.26 11.24
N ALA A 34 27.60 -8.73 11.54
CA ALA A 34 27.47 -7.50 12.33
C ALA A 34 28.05 -7.67 13.76
N ASP A 35 27.79 -8.82 14.41
CA ASP A 35 28.34 -9.11 15.73
C ASP A 35 29.86 -9.22 15.72
N GLU A 36 30.46 -9.79 14.67
CA GLU A 36 31.93 -9.83 14.51
C GLU A 36 32.52 -8.42 14.33
N LEU A 37 31.88 -7.57 13.51
CA LEU A 37 32.31 -6.18 13.33
C LEU A 37 32.17 -5.36 14.63
N ASN A 38 31.13 -5.60 15.44
CA ASN A 38 30.97 -4.95 16.74
C ASN A 38 32.06 -5.40 17.71
N ARG A 39 32.46 -6.67 17.73
CA ARG A 39 33.59 -7.14 18.52
C ARG A 39 34.90 -6.49 18.12
N ALA A 40 35.13 -6.34 16.81
CA ALA A 40 36.28 -5.62 16.28
C ALA A 40 36.23 -4.12 16.65
N HIS A 41 35.08 -3.47 16.53
CA HIS A 41 34.86 -2.10 16.99
C HIS A 41 35.25 -1.93 18.48
N ASP A 42 34.76 -2.79 19.35
CA ASP A 42 35.05 -2.72 20.78
C ASP A 42 36.54 -2.95 21.07
N SER A 43 37.20 -3.82 20.29
CA SER A 43 38.64 -4.07 20.40
C SER A 43 39.45 -2.82 20.04
N PHE A 44 39.09 -2.10 18.97
CA PHE A 44 39.75 -0.83 18.62
C PHE A 44 39.48 0.27 19.65
N ARG A 45 38.29 0.33 20.25
CA ARG A 45 38.00 1.27 21.33
C ARG A 45 38.82 0.97 22.59
N ALA A 46 38.97 -0.31 22.94
CA ALA A 46 39.79 -0.73 24.07
C ALA A 46 41.27 -0.39 23.83
N LEU A 47 41.78 -0.66 22.61
CA LEU A 47 43.16 -0.31 22.22
C LEU A 47 43.40 1.20 22.28
N ARG A 48 42.47 2.00 21.79
CA ARG A 48 42.52 3.46 21.93
C ARG A 48 42.64 3.89 23.38
N LEU A 49 41.82 3.33 24.26
CA LEU A 49 41.88 3.65 25.70
C LEU A 49 43.22 3.29 26.29
N GLN A 50 43.80 2.13 25.96
CA GLN A 50 45.13 1.74 26.38
C GLN A 50 46.18 2.72 25.86
N LEU A 51 46.18 3.04 24.56
CA LEU A 51 47.13 3.98 23.95
C LEU A 51 47.06 5.36 24.59
N SER A 52 45.90 5.85 25.00
CA SER A 52 45.72 7.13 25.68
C SER A 52 46.37 7.21 27.06
N THR A 53 46.69 6.07 27.69
CA THR A 53 47.35 6.01 28.97
C THR A 53 48.87 5.96 28.87
N TYR A 54 49.43 5.56 27.74
CA TYR A 54 50.89 5.42 27.53
C TYR A 54 51.68 6.75 27.58
N PRO A 55 51.23 7.87 27.09
CA PRO A 55 51.94 9.14 27.18
C PRO A 55 52.27 9.58 28.59
N TYR A 56 51.44 9.16 29.56
CA TYR A 56 51.65 9.45 30.97
C TYR A 56 52.53 8.41 31.70
N ALA A 57 52.69 7.22 31.09
CA ALA A 57 53.54 6.16 31.62
C ALA A 57 54.99 6.20 31.13
N SER A 58 55.26 6.89 30.05
CA SER A 58 56.62 6.95 29.39
C SER A 58 57.59 7.90 30.04
N SER A 59 57.28 8.46 31.21
CA SER A 59 58.30 9.12 32.07
C SER A 59 59.18 8.13 32.89
N ALA A 60 59.01 6.83 32.65
CA ALA A 60 59.90 5.85 33.22
C ALA A 60 61.22 5.82 32.43
N VAL A 61 62.16 6.56 32.92
CA VAL A 61 63.57 6.46 32.50
C VAL A 61 64.00 5.00 32.65
N VAL A 62 64.24 4.33 31.53
CA VAL A 62 64.92 3.03 31.54
C VAL A 62 66.36 3.32 31.85
N LEU A 63 66.69 3.29 33.12
CA LEU A 63 68.10 3.24 33.60
C LEU A 63 68.65 1.89 33.18
N LEU A 64 69.25 1.83 31.98
CA LEU A 64 70.18 0.76 31.63
C LEU A 64 71.42 0.95 32.50
N SER A 65 71.47 0.27 33.65
CA SER A 65 72.71 0.15 34.44
C SER A 65 73.67 -0.79 33.74
N GLY A 66 74.77 -0.26 33.27
CA GLY A 66 75.92 -1.06 32.86
C GLY A 66 76.80 -0.43 31.82
N SER A 67 77.95 0.10 32.30
CA SER A 67 79.17 0.39 31.59
C SER A 67 79.28 1.63 30.74
N ASN A 68 80.31 2.42 31.10
CA ASN A 68 80.90 3.57 30.42
C ASN A 68 80.90 3.50 28.88
N SER A 69 80.12 4.30 28.27
CA SER A 69 80.38 4.84 26.93
C SER A 69 79.54 6.10 26.75
N TYR A 70 80.21 7.16 26.32
CA TYR A 70 79.62 8.43 25.95
C TYR A 70 78.64 8.20 24.79
N CYS A 71 77.38 8.06 25.11
CA CYS A 71 76.28 8.15 24.10
C CYS A 71 75.77 9.57 24.14
N ASN A 72 76.05 10.32 23.08
CA ASN A 72 75.40 11.56 22.73
C ASN A 72 73.88 11.31 22.67
N ALA A 73 73.16 12.32 23.14
CA ALA A 73 71.76 12.54 23.04
C ALA A 73 70.93 11.33 22.51
N ALA A 74 70.25 10.64 23.43
CA ALA A 74 69.26 9.67 23.02
C ALA A 74 68.28 10.36 22.08
N ASP A 75 68.27 9.94 20.84
CA ASP A 75 67.14 10.23 19.92
C ASP A 75 65.88 9.68 20.62
N HIS A 76 65.16 10.61 21.23
CA HIS A 76 63.78 10.29 21.69
C HIS A 76 62.96 9.98 20.47
N ILE A 77 62.85 8.71 20.15
CA ILE A 77 61.82 8.26 19.20
C ILE A 77 60.49 8.48 19.89
N GLU A 78 59.89 9.64 19.62
CA GLU A 78 58.49 9.86 19.98
C GLU A 78 57.64 8.92 19.13
N LEU A 79 57.06 7.89 19.78
CA LEU A 79 56.10 7.03 19.12
C LEU A 79 54.83 7.87 18.81
N PRO A 80 54.28 7.79 17.57
CA PRO A 80 53.17 8.63 17.15
C PRO A 80 51.82 8.17 17.76
N TYR A 81 51.72 8.23 19.10
CA TYR A 81 50.56 7.78 19.84
C TYR A 81 49.29 8.50 19.39
N ASP A 82 49.34 9.78 19.12
CA ASP A 82 48.17 10.56 18.66
C ASP A 82 47.65 10.05 17.32
N GLN A 83 48.56 9.74 16.38
CA GLN A 83 48.15 9.15 15.09
C GLN A 83 47.59 7.74 15.22
N LEU A 84 48.11 6.95 16.16
CA LEU A 84 47.60 5.62 16.42
C LEU A 84 46.19 5.67 17.08
N ILE A 85 46.00 6.62 18.01
CA ILE A 85 44.69 6.87 18.66
C ILE A 85 43.68 7.30 17.62
N GLU A 86 44.00 8.25 16.73
CA GLU A 86 43.14 8.72 15.66
C GLU A 86 42.78 7.59 14.68
N ARG A 87 43.73 6.75 14.30
CA ARG A 87 43.46 5.56 13.47
C ARG A 87 42.52 4.54 14.17
N CYS A 88 42.75 4.32 15.45
CA CYS A 88 41.85 3.43 16.21
C CYS A 88 40.41 3.96 16.26
N ASP A 89 40.25 5.28 16.42
CA ASP A 89 38.94 5.94 16.37
C ASP A 89 38.30 5.82 14.98
N GLY A 90 39.06 6.07 13.92
CA GLY A 90 38.60 5.94 12.55
C GLY A 90 38.15 4.52 12.22
N HIS A 91 38.92 3.50 12.62
CA HIS A 91 38.55 2.10 12.41
C HIS A 91 37.34 1.70 13.26
N ALA A 92 37.28 2.11 14.53
CA ALA A 92 36.12 1.85 15.38
C ALA A 92 34.83 2.45 14.78
N SER A 93 34.87 3.72 14.35
CA SER A 93 33.74 4.39 13.72
C SER A 93 33.28 3.69 12.45
N ALA A 94 34.21 3.32 11.55
CA ALA A 94 33.91 2.63 10.32
C ALA A 94 33.28 1.24 10.56
N LEU A 95 33.87 0.46 11.47
CA LEU A 95 33.36 -0.88 11.83
C LEU A 95 31.98 -0.82 12.48
N GLY A 96 31.76 0.14 13.38
CA GLY A 96 30.45 0.36 13.99
C GLY A 96 29.38 0.75 12.97
N ALA A 97 29.71 1.62 12.01
CA ALA A 97 28.80 1.98 10.91
C ALA A 97 28.48 0.78 10.00
N MET A 98 29.49 -0.04 9.69
CA MET A 98 29.26 -1.28 8.90
C MET A 98 28.39 -2.29 9.65
N ALA A 99 28.65 -2.50 10.95
CA ALA A 99 27.87 -3.40 11.79
C ALA A 99 26.40 -2.96 11.84
N ALA A 100 26.14 -1.66 12.03
CA ALA A 100 24.79 -1.12 12.02
C ALA A 100 24.06 -1.39 10.69
N ARG A 101 24.72 -1.16 9.55
CA ARG A 101 24.17 -1.44 8.21
C ARG A 101 23.86 -2.93 8.00
N LEU A 102 24.72 -3.83 8.44
CA LEU A 102 24.48 -5.28 8.31
C LEU A 102 23.34 -5.74 9.22
N SER A 103 23.23 -5.19 10.44
CA SER A 103 22.11 -5.47 11.34
C SER A 103 20.79 -4.99 10.76
N GLU A 104 20.77 -3.79 10.17
CA GLU A 104 19.62 -3.23 9.48
C GLU A 104 19.21 -4.10 8.29
N LEU A 105 20.16 -4.51 7.44
CA LEU A 105 19.90 -5.39 6.31
C LEU A 105 19.36 -6.76 6.75
N SER A 106 19.90 -7.33 7.82
CA SER A 106 19.37 -8.57 8.43
C SER A 106 17.92 -8.41 8.87
N ALA A 107 17.62 -7.32 9.58
CA ALA A 107 16.26 -7.02 10.04
C ALA A 107 15.30 -6.82 8.87
N LEU A 108 15.75 -6.19 7.77
CA LEU A 108 14.97 -6.04 6.55
C LEU A 108 14.65 -7.37 5.87
N ILE A 109 15.63 -8.27 5.79
CA ILE A 109 15.42 -9.61 5.20
C ILE A 109 14.42 -10.41 6.06
N ILE A 110 14.54 -10.36 7.40
CA ILE A 110 13.58 -11.00 8.31
C ILE A 110 12.19 -10.37 8.15
N ARG A 111 12.12 -9.04 8.07
CA ARG A 111 10.87 -8.33 7.83
C ARG A 111 10.29 -8.69 6.45
N ALA A 112 11.07 -8.65 5.39
CA ALA A 112 10.65 -9.08 4.06
C ALA A 112 10.10 -10.51 4.09
N GLN A 113 10.75 -11.43 4.79
CA GLN A 113 10.32 -12.81 4.93
C GLN A 113 9.05 -12.96 5.79
N SER A 114 8.93 -12.24 6.92
CA SER A 114 7.72 -12.27 7.75
C SER A 114 6.49 -11.70 7.02
N LEU A 115 6.71 -10.80 6.05
CA LEU A 115 5.69 -10.27 5.17
C LEU A 115 5.13 -11.33 4.20
N TYR A 116 5.87 -12.40 3.94
CA TYR A 116 5.52 -13.48 3.02
C TYR A 116 4.96 -14.73 3.71
N SER A 117 4.77 -14.70 5.04
CA SER A 117 4.26 -15.88 5.73
C SER A 117 2.75 -15.98 5.56
N HIS A 118 2.29 -17.02 4.88
CA HIS A 118 0.87 -17.43 4.82
C HIS A 118 0.21 -17.54 6.21
N VAL A 119 1.01 -17.60 7.26
CA VAL A 119 0.56 -17.69 8.66
C VAL A 119 -0.14 -16.40 9.10
N ASP A 120 0.32 -15.24 8.61
CA ASP A 120 -0.25 -13.94 9.01
C ASP A 120 -1.64 -13.74 8.40
N ASP A 121 -1.84 -14.10 7.13
CA ASP A 121 -3.14 -14.01 6.45
C ASP A 121 -4.15 -15.03 6.99
N ALA A 122 -3.72 -16.27 7.23
CA ALA A 122 -4.59 -17.28 7.83
C ALA A 122 -4.97 -16.90 9.26
N GLY A 123 -4.04 -16.34 10.04
CA GLY A 123 -4.27 -15.80 11.37
C GLY A 123 -5.24 -14.62 11.34
N ARG A 124 -5.06 -13.67 10.44
CA ARG A 124 -5.95 -12.52 10.25
C ARG A 124 -7.37 -12.97 9.86
N LYS A 125 -7.48 -13.88 8.91
CA LYS A 125 -8.78 -14.44 8.48
C LYS A 125 -9.48 -15.14 9.65
N ALA A 126 -8.80 -16.01 10.40
CA ALA A 126 -9.35 -16.68 11.56
C ALA A 126 -9.75 -15.70 12.67
N LEU A 127 -8.96 -14.64 12.89
CA LEU A 127 -9.26 -13.58 13.84
C LEU A 127 -10.50 -12.79 13.41
N ASN A 128 -10.63 -12.43 12.14
CA ASN A 128 -11.77 -11.71 11.60
C ASN A 128 -13.06 -12.56 11.70
N GLU A 129 -12.99 -13.85 11.39
CA GLU A 129 -14.11 -14.78 11.57
C GLU A 129 -14.53 -14.90 13.05
N LEU A 130 -13.55 -15.00 13.97
CA LEU A 130 -13.81 -15.04 15.42
C LEU A 130 -14.43 -13.74 15.92
N LEU A 131 -13.94 -12.59 15.47
CA LEU A 131 -14.49 -11.28 15.80
C LEU A 131 -15.92 -11.13 15.28
N GLN A 132 -16.17 -11.51 14.03
CA GLN A 132 -17.49 -11.49 13.42
C GLN A 132 -18.50 -12.34 14.23
N LEU A 133 -18.07 -13.54 14.63
CA LEU A 133 -18.88 -14.42 15.49
C LEU A 133 -19.15 -13.79 16.86
N THR A 134 -18.11 -13.24 17.49
CA THR A 134 -18.19 -12.62 18.82
C THR A 134 -19.11 -11.40 18.82
N ILE A 135 -18.95 -10.49 17.86
CA ILE A 135 -19.79 -9.29 17.73
C ILE A 135 -21.25 -9.66 17.45
N THR A 136 -21.46 -10.68 16.61
CA THR A 136 -22.82 -11.14 16.29
C THR A 136 -23.50 -11.84 17.47
N ALA A 137 -22.74 -12.59 18.28
CA ALA A 137 -23.27 -13.29 19.45
C ALA A 137 -23.46 -12.36 20.66
N PHE A 138 -22.58 -11.37 20.84
CA PHE A 138 -22.54 -10.45 21.99
C PHE A 138 -22.45 -8.98 21.54
N PRO A 139 -23.46 -8.45 20.82
CA PRO A 139 -23.36 -7.13 20.19
C PRO A 139 -23.21 -5.98 21.17
N LYS A 140 -23.82 -6.04 22.36
CA LYS A 140 -23.76 -4.96 23.36
C LYS A 140 -22.37 -4.86 23.99
N GLU A 141 -21.79 -5.99 24.37
CA GLU A 141 -20.46 -6.09 24.96
C GLU A 141 -19.39 -5.65 23.94
N SER A 142 -19.53 -6.08 22.70
CA SER A 142 -18.63 -5.73 21.61
C SER A 142 -18.66 -4.23 21.27
N ILE A 143 -19.84 -3.61 21.25
CA ILE A 143 -20.00 -2.16 21.07
C ILE A 143 -19.31 -1.41 22.22
N LEU A 144 -19.48 -1.86 23.47
CA LEU A 144 -18.84 -1.22 24.62
C LEU A 144 -17.31 -1.29 24.53
N ILE A 145 -16.75 -2.46 24.21
CA ILE A 145 -15.30 -2.66 24.05
C ILE A 145 -14.78 -1.81 22.89
N GLY A 146 -15.42 -1.84 21.72
CA GLY A 146 -15.02 -1.05 20.56
C GLY A 146 -15.04 0.45 20.85
N THR A 147 -16.06 0.95 21.54
CA THR A 147 -16.15 2.35 21.94
C THR A 147 -15.04 2.75 22.91
N ALA A 148 -14.72 1.89 23.88
CA ALA A 148 -13.64 2.15 24.83
C ALA A 148 -12.27 2.17 24.12
N MET A 149 -12.01 1.25 23.20
CA MET A 149 -10.77 1.22 22.42
C MET A 149 -10.63 2.44 21.52
N SER A 150 -11.69 2.82 20.80
CA SER A 150 -11.70 4.04 19.97
C SER A 150 -11.44 5.29 20.80
N ALA A 151 -12.07 5.42 21.99
CA ALA A 151 -11.82 6.54 22.88
C ALA A 151 -10.36 6.57 23.38
N LEU A 152 -9.77 5.42 23.67
CA LEU A 152 -8.36 5.32 24.07
C LEU A 152 -7.43 5.77 22.91
N GLY A 153 -7.67 5.30 21.70
CA GLY A 153 -6.93 5.72 20.50
C GLY A 153 -7.00 7.23 20.30
N TYR A 154 -8.21 7.81 20.40
CA TYR A 154 -8.42 9.24 20.30
C TYR A 154 -7.61 10.05 21.34
N VAL A 155 -7.66 9.62 22.62
CA VAL A 155 -6.93 10.29 23.69
C VAL A 155 -5.42 10.21 23.47
N MET A 156 -4.91 9.01 23.20
CA MET A 156 -3.47 8.79 22.99
C MET A 156 -2.95 9.55 21.77
N GLY A 157 -3.66 9.48 20.64
CA GLY A 157 -3.28 10.15 19.40
C GLY A 157 -3.34 11.68 19.54
N SER A 158 -4.40 12.21 20.18
CA SER A 158 -4.55 13.65 20.41
C SER A 158 -3.49 14.21 21.36
N ILE A 159 -3.06 13.44 22.36
CA ILE A 159 -1.94 13.80 23.25
C ILE A 159 -0.64 13.86 22.44
N ASN A 160 -0.36 12.86 21.60
CA ASN A 160 0.87 12.80 20.79
C ASN A 160 0.94 13.94 19.76
N GLU A 161 -0.17 14.33 19.17
CA GLU A 161 -0.24 15.48 18.23
C GLU A 161 -0.32 16.85 18.93
N GLY A 162 -0.68 16.88 20.21
CA GLY A 162 -0.94 18.11 20.96
C GLY A 162 -2.22 18.85 20.51
N LYS A 163 -3.08 18.19 19.73
CA LYS A 163 -4.36 18.72 19.23
C LYS A 163 -5.40 17.61 19.16
N SER A 164 -6.67 18.00 19.33
CA SER A 164 -7.81 17.09 19.13
C SER A 164 -7.95 16.71 17.66
N ASN A 165 -7.86 15.41 17.35
CA ASN A 165 -8.01 14.89 16.00
C ASN A 165 -8.91 13.63 16.02
N PRO A 166 -10.14 13.71 15.48
CA PRO A 166 -11.11 12.61 15.51
C PRO A 166 -10.65 11.37 14.72
N ILE A 167 -9.68 11.48 13.82
CA ILE A 167 -9.18 10.35 13.03
C ILE A 167 -8.60 9.26 13.92
N TYR A 168 -8.01 9.64 15.06
CA TYR A 168 -7.49 8.67 16.03
C TYR A 168 -8.54 7.76 16.70
N LEU A 169 -9.83 8.03 16.50
CA LEU A 169 -10.90 7.10 16.89
C LEU A 169 -10.82 5.76 16.13
N LEU A 170 -10.26 5.78 14.93
CA LEU A 170 -10.14 4.60 14.06
C LEU A 170 -8.85 3.82 14.29
N ASP A 171 -7.77 4.46 14.72
CA ASP A 171 -6.42 3.88 14.85
C ASP A 171 -6.34 2.61 15.71
N SER A 172 -7.10 2.58 16.80
CA SER A 172 -7.08 1.44 17.72
C SER A 172 -7.91 0.24 17.25
N LEU A 173 -8.63 0.39 16.15
CA LEU A 173 -9.51 -0.64 15.56
C LEU A 173 -8.98 -1.19 14.23
N ASP A 174 -7.80 -0.75 13.76
CA ASP A 174 -7.23 -1.10 12.46
C ASP A 174 -7.18 -2.61 12.20
N TRP A 175 -6.83 -3.39 13.23
CA TRP A 175 -6.72 -4.84 13.16
C TRP A 175 -8.08 -5.56 13.11
N ALA A 176 -9.18 -4.89 13.47
CA ALA A 176 -10.51 -5.46 13.63
C ALA A 176 -11.53 -4.98 12.58
N GLN A 177 -11.17 -4.06 11.70
CA GLN A 177 -12.08 -3.39 10.77
C GLN A 177 -12.87 -4.36 9.89
N GLU A 178 -12.21 -5.33 9.27
CA GLU A 178 -12.86 -6.35 8.43
C GLU A 178 -13.88 -7.18 9.22
N GLY A 179 -13.50 -7.64 10.42
CA GLY A 179 -14.39 -8.43 11.30
C GLY A 179 -15.59 -7.63 11.78
N ILE A 180 -15.43 -6.35 12.10
CA ILE A 180 -16.52 -5.44 12.50
C ILE A 180 -17.47 -5.21 11.33
N MET A 181 -16.96 -4.95 10.14
CA MET A 181 -17.77 -4.73 8.94
C MET A 181 -18.49 -6.01 8.52
N GLY A 182 -17.84 -7.16 8.59
CA GLY A 182 -18.47 -8.46 8.35
C GLY A 182 -19.64 -8.73 9.30
N ALA A 183 -19.49 -8.43 10.61
CA ALA A 183 -20.57 -8.56 11.60
C ALA A 183 -21.72 -7.58 11.34
N ALA A 184 -21.42 -6.33 10.96
CA ALA A 184 -22.45 -5.36 10.57
C ALA A 184 -23.22 -5.82 9.33
N GLY A 185 -22.53 -6.34 8.32
CA GLY A 185 -23.13 -6.93 7.14
C GLY A 185 -24.04 -8.11 7.47
N ALA A 186 -23.57 -9.03 8.32
CA ALA A 186 -24.37 -10.17 8.78
C ALA A 186 -25.65 -9.74 9.54
N ALA A 187 -25.55 -8.73 10.37
CA ALA A 187 -26.71 -8.17 11.08
C ALA A 187 -27.74 -7.55 10.12
N LEU A 188 -27.28 -6.82 9.11
CA LEU A 188 -28.13 -6.16 8.12
C LEU A 188 -28.75 -7.15 7.12
N SER A 189 -27.98 -8.14 6.64
CA SER A 189 -28.46 -9.12 5.65
C SER A 189 -29.50 -10.06 6.21
N ARG A 190 -29.44 -10.36 7.52
CA ARG A 190 -30.32 -11.36 8.16
C ARG A 190 -31.53 -10.80 8.83
N TYR A 191 -31.63 -9.53 9.08
CA TYR A 191 -32.77 -8.85 9.70
C TYR A 191 -33.40 -9.64 10.84
N GLY A 192 -32.60 -10.02 11.85
CA GLY A 192 -33.02 -10.79 13.03
C GLY A 192 -33.19 -12.31 12.85
N LYS A 193 -32.80 -12.85 11.69
CA LYS A 193 -32.81 -14.32 11.45
C LYS A 193 -31.38 -14.85 11.54
N VAL A 194 -30.98 -15.28 12.72
CA VAL A 194 -29.74 -16.05 12.88
C VAL A 194 -29.92 -17.42 12.26
N LYS A 195 -29.50 -17.63 11.05
CA LYS A 195 -29.48 -18.94 10.39
C LYS A 195 -28.08 -19.22 9.87
N GLY A 196 -27.43 -20.20 10.46
CA GLY A 196 -26.20 -20.80 9.96
C GLY A 196 -24.92 -20.01 10.30
N LEU A 197 -23.81 -20.51 9.78
CA LEU A 197 -22.48 -19.91 9.89
C LEU A 197 -22.44 -18.58 9.15
N LEU A 198 -21.65 -17.66 9.68
CA LEU A 198 -21.36 -16.40 9.02
C LEU A 198 -20.47 -16.66 7.79
N HIS A 199 -20.70 -15.89 6.73
CA HIS A 199 -19.92 -15.97 5.49
C HIS A 199 -19.12 -14.69 5.30
N THR A 200 -18.05 -14.76 4.53
CA THR A 200 -17.18 -13.60 4.25
C THR A 200 -17.85 -12.55 3.38
N ASP A 201 -18.90 -12.90 2.63
CA ASP A 201 -19.65 -12.02 1.72
C ASP A 201 -20.93 -11.41 2.33
N GLU A 202 -21.09 -11.44 3.64
CA GLU A 202 -22.28 -10.91 4.32
C GLU A 202 -22.51 -9.42 4.05
N VAL A 203 -21.45 -8.63 3.95
CA VAL A 203 -21.56 -7.21 3.60
C VAL A 203 -22.11 -7.04 2.19
N ASN A 204 -21.68 -7.84 1.24
CA ASN A 204 -22.15 -7.80 -0.14
C ASN A 204 -23.62 -8.19 -0.27
N HIS A 205 -24.07 -9.15 0.54
CA HIS A 205 -25.52 -9.48 0.64
C HIS A 205 -26.33 -8.34 1.27
N ALA A 206 -25.81 -7.69 2.31
CA ALA A 206 -26.43 -6.52 2.92
C ALA A 206 -26.49 -5.35 1.93
N ALA A 207 -25.43 -5.10 1.21
CA ALA A 207 -25.35 -4.07 0.17
C ALA A 207 -26.43 -4.29 -0.91
N GLY A 208 -26.59 -5.52 -1.40
CA GLY A 208 -27.65 -5.87 -2.35
C GLY A 208 -29.06 -5.62 -1.81
N THR A 209 -29.30 -5.89 -0.51
CA THR A 209 -30.58 -5.63 0.13
C THR A 209 -30.87 -4.15 0.27
N ILE A 210 -29.86 -3.35 0.67
CA ILE A 210 -29.96 -1.89 0.80
C ILE A 210 -30.16 -1.26 -0.57
N SER A 211 -29.40 -1.67 -1.56
CA SER A 211 -29.51 -1.18 -2.95
C SER A 211 -30.94 -1.36 -3.47
N ASN A 212 -31.55 -2.54 -3.32
CA ASN A 212 -32.93 -2.78 -3.72
C ASN A 212 -33.95 -1.84 -3.05
N ALA A 213 -33.68 -1.44 -1.80
CA ALA A 213 -34.57 -0.56 -1.06
C ALA A 213 -34.40 0.93 -1.44
N THR A 214 -33.18 1.35 -1.78
CA THR A 214 -32.81 2.76 -1.95
C THR A 214 -32.71 3.23 -3.40
N SER A 215 -32.37 2.33 -4.34
CA SER A 215 -32.13 2.70 -5.75
C SER A 215 -33.33 3.38 -6.42
N ARG A 216 -34.56 2.94 -6.12
CA ARG A 216 -35.77 3.60 -6.66
C ARG A 216 -35.91 5.04 -6.21
N GLY A 217 -35.64 5.32 -4.94
CA GLY A 217 -35.70 6.68 -4.38
C GLY A 217 -34.61 7.56 -4.95
N TYR A 218 -33.43 7.00 -5.11
CA TYR A 218 -32.27 7.72 -5.65
C TYR A 218 -32.45 8.07 -7.13
N ASN A 219 -32.93 7.13 -7.95
CA ASN A 219 -33.23 7.35 -9.36
C ASN A 219 -34.31 8.44 -9.58
N LEU A 220 -35.21 8.63 -8.62
CA LEU A 220 -36.16 9.75 -8.68
C LEU A 220 -35.51 11.12 -8.49
N ILE A 221 -34.40 11.19 -7.77
CA ILE A 221 -33.68 12.43 -7.49
C ILE A 221 -32.68 12.74 -8.61
N GLN A 222 -31.78 11.80 -8.91
CA GLN A 222 -30.71 11.96 -9.90
C GLN A 222 -31.17 11.73 -11.35
N GLY A 223 -32.16 10.87 -11.56
CA GLY A 223 -32.55 10.32 -12.85
C GLY A 223 -31.81 9.02 -13.14
N ASN A 224 -32.16 8.40 -14.27
CA ASN A 224 -31.56 7.13 -14.71
C ASN A 224 -31.01 7.18 -16.15
N ASN A 225 -31.08 8.36 -16.79
CA ASN A 225 -30.52 8.52 -18.13
C ASN A 225 -29.05 8.90 -18.03
N LEU A 226 -28.20 7.98 -18.44
CA LEU A 226 -26.75 8.20 -18.47
C LEU A 226 -26.35 8.66 -19.86
N THR A 227 -25.62 9.79 -19.93
CA THR A 227 -24.96 10.27 -21.13
C THR A 227 -23.46 10.16 -20.94
N VAL A 228 -22.76 9.48 -21.84
CA VAL A 228 -21.31 9.37 -21.86
C VAL A 228 -20.76 10.09 -23.08
N THR A 229 -19.97 11.12 -22.86
CA THR A 229 -19.43 11.98 -23.91
C THR A 229 -17.91 11.90 -23.94
N ARG A 230 -17.34 11.66 -25.10
CA ARG A 230 -15.90 11.78 -25.31
C ARG A 230 -15.50 13.26 -25.31
N VAL A 231 -14.58 13.64 -24.42
CA VAL A 231 -14.10 15.02 -24.27
C VAL A 231 -12.62 15.13 -24.62
N ARG A 232 -12.18 16.33 -24.97
CA ARG A 232 -10.77 16.62 -25.27
C ARG A 232 -10.23 17.60 -24.24
N PRO A 233 -9.25 17.21 -23.43
CA PRO A 233 -8.61 18.14 -22.51
C PRO A 233 -7.75 19.16 -23.27
N LYS A 234 -7.56 20.34 -22.68
CA LYS A 234 -6.65 21.36 -23.20
C LYS A 234 -5.18 21.00 -22.98
N THR A 235 -4.89 20.30 -21.90
CA THR A 235 -3.55 19.84 -21.51
C THR A 235 -3.57 18.35 -21.21
N GLU A 236 -2.43 17.70 -21.31
CA GLU A 236 -2.27 16.28 -21.05
C GLU A 236 -2.34 15.99 -19.53
N VAL A 237 -3.32 15.21 -19.11
CA VAL A 237 -3.51 14.79 -17.71
C VAL A 237 -2.96 13.40 -17.48
N VAL A 238 -3.36 12.43 -18.29
CA VAL A 238 -2.86 11.05 -18.27
C VAL A 238 -1.76 10.89 -19.30
N ARG A 239 -0.62 10.37 -18.86
CA ARG A 239 0.58 10.17 -19.69
C ARG A 239 0.79 8.69 -19.96
N GLU A 240 1.71 8.40 -20.87
CA GLU A 240 2.20 7.05 -21.08
C GLU A 240 2.68 6.43 -19.76
N SER A 241 2.35 5.16 -19.57
CA SER A 241 2.74 4.41 -18.37
C SER A 241 2.91 2.92 -18.69
N HIS A 242 4.01 2.35 -18.22
CA HIS A 242 4.35 0.93 -18.34
C HIS A 242 4.44 0.25 -16.98
N SER A 243 4.33 1.00 -15.90
CA SER A 243 4.40 0.51 -14.53
C SER A 243 3.13 0.82 -13.74
N VAL A 244 2.87 0.02 -12.71
CA VAL A 244 1.78 0.28 -11.78
C VAL A 244 1.97 1.62 -11.07
N SER A 245 3.21 1.98 -10.72
CA SER A 245 3.52 3.27 -10.09
C SER A 245 3.16 4.46 -10.98
N GLU A 246 3.50 4.42 -12.28
CA GLU A 246 3.14 5.47 -13.25
C GLU A 246 1.63 5.53 -13.48
N ALA A 247 0.97 4.36 -13.57
CA ALA A 247 -0.48 4.27 -13.70
C ALA A 247 -1.19 4.85 -12.47
N MET A 248 -0.67 4.61 -11.25
CA MET A 248 -1.18 5.22 -10.01
C MET A 248 -0.98 6.74 -10.00
N GLU A 249 0.13 7.24 -10.54
CA GLU A 249 0.35 8.69 -10.66
C GLU A 249 -0.64 9.31 -11.66
N ASN A 250 -0.89 8.66 -12.79
CA ASN A 250 -1.92 9.10 -13.75
C ASN A 250 -3.32 9.10 -13.13
N LEU A 251 -3.64 8.08 -12.34
CA LEU A 251 -4.90 7.99 -11.60
C LEU A 251 -5.04 9.15 -10.59
N ARG A 252 -3.96 9.49 -9.86
CA ARG A 252 -3.94 10.62 -8.93
C ARG A 252 -4.14 11.94 -9.67
N ARG A 253 -3.37 12.18 -10.74
CA ARG A 253 -3.47 13.40 -11.57
C ARG A 253 -4.89 13.60 -12.11
N LEU A 254 -5.50 12.55 -12.68
CA LEU A 254 -6.86 12.61 -13.19
C LEU A 254 -7.88 12.82 -12.07
N GLY A 255 -7.72 12.14 -10.94
CA GLY A 255 -8.62 12.26 -9.80
C GLY A 255 -8.59 13.63 -9.14
N GLU A 256 -7.41 14.24 -9.00
CA GLU A 256 -7.24 15.57 -8.42
C GLU A 256 -7.67 16.68 -9.39
N GLU A 257 -7.32 16.57 -10.69
CA GLU A 257 -7.67 17.55 -11.71
C GLU A 257 -9.18 17.71 -11.86
N ARG A 258 -9.91 16.60 -12.04
CA ARG A 258 -11.37 16.62 -12.22
C ARG A 258 -12.15 17.16 -11.03
N LEU A 259 -11.51 17.24 -9.84
CA LEU A 259 -12.08 17.82 -8.62
C LEU A 259 -11.56 19.25 -8.34
N GLY A 260 -10.75 19.80 -9.23
CA GLY A 260 -10.12 21.11 -9.04
C GLY A 260 -9.14 21.18 -7.87
N LYS A 261 -8.58 20.03 -7.45
CA LYS A 261 -7.53 19.95 -6.41
C LYS A 261 -6.13 20.12 -7.00
N ALA A 262 -5.92 19.65 -8.23
CA ALA A 262 -4.79 20.01 -9.07
C ALA A 262 -5.29 20.96 -10.17
N ASP A 263 -4.46 21.93 -10.54
CA ASP A 263 -4.77 22.87 -11.64
C ASP A 263 -3.80 22.61 -12.80
N LEU A 264 -4.17 21.67 -13.65
CA LEU A 264 -3.43 21.35 -14.87
C LEU A 264 -3.99 22.10 -16.10
N ASP A 265 -4.97 22.99 -15.89
CA ASP A 265 -5.69 23.73 -16.94
C ASP A 265 -6.24 22.80 -18.06
N SER A 266 -6.66 21.61 -17.70
CA SER A 266 -7.17 20.62 -18.67
C SER A 266 -8.60 20.91 -19.13
N GLY A 267 -9.40 21.52 -18.26
CA GLY A 267 -10.82 21.72 -18.45
C GLY A 267 -11.65 20.45 -18.29
N LEU A 268 -11.07 19.37 -17.74
CA LEU A 268 -11.81 18.17 -17.38
C LEU A 268 -12.65 18.40 -16.12
N GLU A 269 -13.85 17.87 -16.12
CA GLU A 269 -14.80 18.01 -15.02
C GLU A 269 -14.99 16.67 -14.28
N TYR A 270 -15.77 16.68 -13.19
CA TYR A 270 -16.17 15.48 -12.46
C TYR A 270 -16.82 14.44 -13.37
N GLY A 271 -16.90 13.19 -12.92
CA GLY A 271 -17.42 12.09 -13.74
C GLY A 271 -16.53 11.71 -14.92
N THR A 272 -15.24 12.10 -14.91
CA THR A 272 -14.29 11.80 -15.99
C THR A 272 -13.47 10.56 -15.70
N ILE A 273 -13.33 9.70 -16.71
CA ILE A 273 -12.37 8.58 -16.77
C ILE A 273 -11.47 8.73 -17.99
N ALA A 274 -10.35 8.00 -18.01
CA ALA A 274 -9.45 7.97 -19.15
C ALA A 274 -9.23 6.54 -19.66
N ILE A 275 -9.10 6.40 -20.99
CA ILE A 275 -8.77 5.13 -21.65
C ILE A 275 -7.56 5.39 -22.56
N SER A 276 -6.45 4.78 -22.23
CA SER A 276 -5.20 4.84 -22.97
C SER A 276 -5.11 3.65 -23.93
N LYS A 277 -4.82 3.92 -25.21
CA LYS A 277 -4.61 2.91 -26.26
C LYS A 277 -3.14 2.77 -26.54
N TYR A 278 -2.64 1.56 -26.45
CA TYR A 278 -1.25 1.21 -26.79
C TYR A 278 -1.18 0.40 -28.08
N ARG A 279 -0.11 0.60 -28.83
CA ARG A 279 0.25 -0.25 -29.96
C ARG A 279 1.39 -1.14 -29.53
N ARG A 280 1.08 -2.40 -29.29
CA ARG A 280 2.05 -3.39 -28.82
C ARG A 280 3.12 -3.69 -29.86
N THR A 281 4.26 -4.19 -29.41
CA THR A 281 5.40 -4.56 -30.26
C THR A 281 5.04 -5.62 -31.30
N ASP A 282 4.06 -6.50 -31.01
CA ASP A 282 3.52 -7.49 -31.96
C ASP A 282 2.53 -6.90 -33.00
N GLY A 283 2.27 -5.61 -32.90
CA GLY A 283 1.35 -4.91 -33.79
C GLY A 283 -0.13 -5.02 -33.42
N THR A 284 -0.48 -5.65 -32.28
CA THR A 284 -1.86 -5.65 -31.74
C THR A 284 -2.09 -4.40 -30.88
N ASN A 285 -3.32 -4.19 -30.41
CA ASN A 285 -3.61 -3.12 -29.46
C ASN A 285 -3.75 -3.69 -28.05
N SER A 286 -3.46 -2.85 -27.06
CA SER A 286 -3.84 -3.07 -25.66
C SER A 286 -4.33 -1.77 -25.02
N TRP A 287 -4.89 -1.88 -23.81
CA TRP A 287 -5.63 -0.78 -23.23
C TRP A 287 -5.38 -0.66 -21.75
N LEU A 288 -5.31 0.59 -21.26
CA LEU A 288 -5.32 0.91 -19.83
C LEU A 288 -6.49 1.84 -19.54
N VAL A 289 -7.39 1.42 -18.64
CA VAL A 289 -8.54 2.21 -18.20
C VAL A 289 -8.27 2.77 -16.81
N THR A 290 -8.27 4.09 -16.69
CA THR A 290 -7.99 4.82 -15.44
C THR A 290 -9.31 5.37 -14.87
N ILE A 291 -9.70 4.87 -13.69
CA ILE A 291 -11.03 5.11 -13.09
C ILE A 291 -10.86 5.76 -11.71
N PRO A 292 -11.01 7.08 -11.60
CA PRO A 292 -10.97 7.76 -10.30
C PRO A 292 -12.14 7.38 -9.39
N GLY A 293 -12.02 7.73 -8.09
CA GLY A 293 -13.04 7.40 -7.08
C GLY A 293 -14.28 8.29 -7.12
N THR A 294 -15.06 8.26 -6.03
CA THR A 294 -16.27 9.07 -5.83
C THR A 294 -15.97 10.57 -5.93
N ASP A 295 -16.79 11.32 -6.64
CA ASP A 295 -16.73 12.78 -6.71
C ASP A 295 -17.88 13.50 -5.99
N GLY A 296 -18.96 12.76 -5.71
CA GLY A 296 -20.07 13.25 -4.89
C GLY A 296 -20.97 14.29 -5.54
N GLN A 297 -20.83 14.53 -6.85
CA GLN A 297 -21.67 15.47 -7.56
C GLN A 297 -23.08 14.89 -7.84
N PRO A 298 -24.14 15.73 -7.80
CA PRO A 298 -25.53 15.23 -7.87
C PRO A 298 -25.89 14.50 -9.16
N ASP A 299 -25.28 14.86 -10.27
CA ASP A 299 -25.50 14.28 -11.60
C ASP A 299 -24.32 13.45 -12.09
N SER A 300 -23.40 13.12 -11.20
CA SER A 300 -22.26 12.26 -11.54
C SER A 300 -22.62 10.78 -11.42
N PRO A 301 -22.18 9.93 -12.35
CA PRO A 301 -22.28 8.49 -12.18
C PRO A 301 -21.37 7.94 -11.06
N PHE A 302 -20.46 8.76 -10.49
CA PHE A 302 -19.58 8.41 -9.37
C PHE A 302 -20.09 8.96 -8.02
N GLY A 303 -21.40 8.94 -7.79
CA GLY A 303 -22.00 9.31 -6.52
C GLY A 303 -21.85 8.26 -5.43
N TRP A 304 -22.18 8.64 -4.18
CA TRP A 304 -22.08 7.74 -3.02
C TRP A 304 -22.96 6.47 -3.09
N PRO A 305 -24.22 6.53 -3.61
CA PRO A 305 -25.09 5.35 -3.65
C PRO A 305 -24.54 4.23 -4.53
N GLN A 306 -23.82 4.53 -5.59
CA GLN A 306 -23.21 3.55 -6.47
C GLN A 306 -22.21 2.65 -5.75
N ASN A 307 -21.57 3.11 -4.68
CA ASN A 307 -20.70 2.26 -3.86
C ASN A 307 -21.46 1.05 -3.29
N VAL A 308 -22.69 1.27 -2.85
CA VAL A 308 -23.54 0.18 -2.30
C VAL A 308 -23.98 -0.79 -3.40
N GLU A 309 -24.33 -0.29 -4.58
CA GLU A 309 -24.72 -1.11 -5.73
C GLU A 309 -23.56 -1.96 -6.23
N LEU A 310 -22.37 -1.37 -6.38
CA LEU A 310 -21.15 -2.04 -6.81
C LEU A 310 -20.70 -3.14 -5.84
N MET A 311 -20.96 -2.98 -4.54
CA MET A 311 -20.61 -3.98 -3.52
C MET A 311 -21.64 -5.12 -3.43
N SER A 312 -22.71 -5.10 -4.21
CA SER A 312 -23.73 -6.17 -4.17
C SER A 312 -23.16 -7.54 -4.57
N SER A 313 -23.63 -8.61 -3.93
CA SER A 313 -23.32 -9.98 -4.35
C SER A 313 -23.95 -10.35 -5.70
N HIS A 314 -24.91 -9.57 -6.20
CA HIS A 314 -25.62 -9.83 -7.46
C HIS A 314 -25.02 -9.04 -8.64
N SER A 315 -24.49 -9.75 -9.63
CA SER A 315 -23.90 -9.18 -10.85
C SER A 315 -24.80 -8.14 -11.54
N LYS A 316 -26.11 -8.42 -11.66
CA LYS A 316 -27.05 -7.47 -12.26
C LYS A 316 -27.07 -6.12 -11.51
N GLN A 317 -27.07 -6.12 -10.18
CA GLN A 317 -27.07 -4.88 -9.40
C GLN A 317 -25.75 -4.13 -9.54
N ARG A 318 -24.62 -4.85 -9.54
CA ARG A 318 -23.30 -4.23 -9.76
C ARG A 318 -23.24 -3.54 -11.12
N MET A 319 -23.76 -4.20 -12.16
CA MET A 319 -23.77 -3.64 -13.52
C MET A 319 -24.88 -2.58 -13.77
N GLU A 320 -25.87 -2.47 -12.87
CA GLU A 320 -26.86 -1.39 -12.86
C GLU A 320 -26.32 -0.10 -12.22
N ALA A 321 -25.20 -0.16 -11.47
CA ALA A 321 -24.56 1.01 -10.90
C ALA A 321 -24.11 1.97 -12.04
N ASP A 322 -24.43 3.24 -11.91
CA ASP A 322 -24.23 4.23 -12.96
C ASP A 322 -22.77 4.35 -13.40
N SER A 323 -21.84 4.21 -12.43
CA SER A 323 -20.39 4.20 -12.71
C SER A 323 -19.95 2.96 -13.51
N ALA A 324 -20.51 1.77 -13.25
CA ALA A 324 -20.23 0.58 -14.05
C ALA A 324 -20.80 0.71 -15.46
N ARG A 325 -22.03 1.24 -15.59
CA ARG A 325 -22.67 1.56 -16.89
C ARG A 325 -21.85 2.54 -17.69
N MET A 326 -21.33 3.59 -17.04
CA MET A 326 -20.48 4.59 -17.69
C MET A 326 -19.19 3.98 -18.22
N VAL A 327 -18.49 3.19 -17.41
CA VAL A 327 -17.24 2.54 -17.86
C VAL A 327 -17.53 1.56 -19.00
N GLN A 328 -18.58 0.74 -18.91
CA GLN A 328 -18.99 -0.16 -20.00
C GLN A 328 -19.26 0.61 -21.31
N GLU A 329 -19.97 1.73 -21.23
CA GLU A 329 -20.27 2.54 -22.42
C GLU A 329 -18.99 3.18 -22.98
N ALA A 330 -18.09 3.67 -22.13
CA ALA A 330 -16.79 4.22 -22.56
C ALA A 330 -15.92 3.16 -23.25
N LEU A 331 -15.87 1.92 -22.75
CA LEU A 331 -15.15 0.81 -23.40
C LEU A 331 -15.69 0.54 -24.81
N LYS A 332 -17.01 0.56 -24.99
CA LYS A 332 -17.66 0.42 -26.32
C LYS A 332 -17.33 1.57 -27.25
N GLN A 333 -17.41 2.81 -26.75
CA GLN A 333 -17.08 4.00 -27.56
C GLN A 333 -15.60 4.08 -27.92
N ALA A 334 -14.70 3.58 -27.06
CA ALA A 334 -13.27 3.45 -27.36
C ALA A 334 -13.00 2.39 -28.43
N GLY A 335 -13.94 1.47 -28.66
CA GLY A 335 -13.83 0.42 -29.69
C GLY A 335 -12.94 -0.75 -29.27
N ILE A 336 -12.86 -1.04 -27.97
CA ILE A 336 -12.10 -2.16 -27.43
C ILE A 336 -12.75 -3.47 -27.87
N LYS A 337 -11.95 -4.38 -28.42
CA LYS A 337 -12.40 -5.69 -28.88
C LYS A 337 -12.22 -6.75 -27.79
N SER A 338 -12.99 -7.82 -27.90
CA SER A 338 -12.97 -8.92 -26.92
C SER A 338 -11.66 -9.70 -26.85
N ASP A 339 -10.81 -9.58 -27.87
CA ASP A 339 -9.49 -10.25 -27.97
C ASP A 339 -8.31 -9.31 -27.65
N GLU A 340 -8.58 -8.02 -27.40
CA GLU A 340 -7.55 -7.05 -27.05
C GLU A 340 -7.35 -7.02 -25.52
N PRO A 341 -6.10 -7.18 -25.04
CA PRO A 341 -5.84 -7.18 -23.59
C PRO A 341 -6.08 -5.82 -22.96
N VAL A 342 -6.74 -5.83 -21.80
CA VAL A 342 -7.10 -4.64 -21.03
C VAL A 342 -6.55 -4.73 -19.63
N ALA A 343 -5.90 -3.67 -19.17
CA ALA A 343 -5.61 -3.40 -17.77
C ALA A 343 -6.57 -2.32 -17.22
N LEU A 344 -7.02 -2.48 -16.00
CA LEU A 344 -7.87 -1.52 -15.30
C LEU A 344 -7.14 -1.02 -14.07
N ILE A 345 -7.18 0.28 -13.79
CA ILE A 345 -6.71 0.86 -12.54
C ILE A 345 -7.76 1.77 -11.93
N GLY A 346 -8.04 1.61 -10.63
CA GLY A 346 -9.04 2.42 -9.96
C GLY A 346 -8.75 2.70 -8.49
N HIS A 347 -9.23 3.86 -8.03
CA HIS A 347 -9.14 4.30 -6.65
C HIS A 347 -10.52 4.31 -6.00
N SER A 348 -10.65 3.83 -4.77
CA SER A 348 -11.91 3.86 -4.03
C SER A 348 -13.05 3.25 -4.87
N GLN A 349 -14.13 3.96 -5.14
CA GLN A 349 -15.21 3.52 -6.02
C GLN A 349 -14.71 3.06 -7.40
N GLY A 350 -13.71 3.74 -7.97
CA GLY A 350 -13.14 3.36 -9.26
C GLY A 350 -12.52 1.97 -9.27
N GLY A 351 -11.94 1.54 -8.15
CA GLY A 351 -11.42 0.17 -8.01
C GLY A 351 -12.56 -0.86 -7.85
N ILE A 352 -13.67 -0.50 -7.20
CA ILE A 352 -14.85 -1.39 -7.14
C ILE A 352 -15.45 -1.55 -8.54
N VAL A 353 -15.51 -0.46 -9.33
CA VAL A 353 -15.93 -0.51 -10.74
C VAL A 353 -15.00 -1.41 -11.55
N ALA A 354 -13.68 -1.24 -11.41
CA ALA A 354 -12.70 -2.08 -12.12
C ALA A 354 -12.89 -3.58 -11.79
N ALA A 355 -13.09 -3.92 -10.52
CA ALA A 355 -13.39 -5.27 -10.07
C ALA A 355 -14.73 -5.79 -10.63
N THR A 356 -15.75 -4.93 -10.70
CA THR A 356 -17.06 -5.25 -11.29
C THR A 356 -16.92 -5.54 -12.78
N ILE A 357 -16.24 -4.69 -13.55
CA ILE A 357 -16.02 -4.90 -14.99
C ILE A 357 -15.24 -6.22 -15.23
N ALA A 358 -14.20 -6.48 -14.44
CA ALA A 358 -13.42 -7.72 -14.57
C ALA A 358 -14.23 -8.98 -14.22
N SER A 359 -15.17 -8.87 -13.30
CA SER A 359 -16.03 -9.99 -12.87
C SER A 359 -17.17 -10.25 -13.83
N ASP A 360 -17.88 -9.19 -14.19
CA ASP A 360 -19.21 -9.30 -14.80
C ASP A 360 -19.19 -9.11 -16.34
N LEU A 361 -18.10 -8.57 -16.90
CA LEU A 361 -17.88 -8.47 -18.36
C LEU A 361 -16.72 -9.35 -18.84
N LYS A 362 -16.38 -10.40 -18.10
CA LYS A 362 -15.28 -11.33 -18.38
C LYS A 362 -15.40 -12.08 -19.71
N ASP A 363 -16.59 -12.16 -20.27
CA ASP A 363 -16.90 -12.81 -21.55
C ASP A 363 -16.93 -11.81 -22.70
N ASP A 364 -17.04 -10.51 -22.40
CA ASP A 364 -17.07 -9.42 -23.38
C ASP A 364 -15.69 -8.81 -23.62
N TYR A 365 -14.82 -8.80 -22.60
CA TYR A 365 -13.49 -8.19 -22.65
C TYR A 365 -12.42 -9.09 -22.05
N ASP A 366 -11.21 -9.01 -22.59
CA ASP A 366 -10.03 -9.74 -22.10
C ASP A 366 -9.29 -8.95 -21.01
N ILE A 367 -9.92 -8.86 -19.83
CA ILE A 367 -9.32 -8.16 -18.68
C ILE A 367 -8.18 -9.02 -18.11
N LYS A 368 -6.95 -8.53 -18.26
CA LYS A 368 -5.73 -9.22 -17.83
C LYS A 368 -5.29 -8.83 -16.43
N HIS A 369 -5.40 -7.53 -16.08
CA HIS A 369 -4.92 -7.03 -14.81
C HIS A 369 -5.85 -5.95 -14.25
N VAL A 370 -6.12 -6.03 -12.96
CA VAL A 370 -6.84 -5.00 -12.19
C VAL A 370 -5.94 -4.48 -11.10
N VAL A 371 -5.71 -3.18 -11.06
CA VAL A 371 -5.03 -2.49 -9.96
C VAL A 371 -6.05 -1.70 -9.18
N THR A 372 -6.13 -1.91 -7.87
CA THR A 372 -7.03 -1.16 -6.98
C THR A 372 -6.26 -0.46 -5.88
N ALA A 373 -6.69 0.73 -5.52
CA ALA A 373 -6.15 1.49 -4.39
C ALA A 373 -7.31 1.87 -3.46
N GLY A 374 -7.26 1.40 -2.21
CA GLY A 374 -8.26 1.71 -1.19
C GLY A 374 -9.70 1.27 -1.56
N SER A 375 -9.87 0.07 -2.10
CA SER A 375 -11.15 -0.38 -2.63
C SER A 375 -11.58 -1.72 -2.02
N PRO A 376 -12.82 -1.85 -1.53
CA PRO A 376 -13.35 -3.08 -0.93
C PRO A 376 -13.75 -4.07 -2.04
N VAL A 377 -12.82 -4.93 -2.46
CA VAL A 377 -13.00 -5.80 -3.64
C VAL A 377 -12.80 -7.30 -3.36
N ALA A 378 -12.50 -7.69 -2.11
CA ALA A 378 -12.18 -9.07 -1.75
C ALA A 378 -13.26 -10.08 -2.14
N ASN A 379 -14.54 -9.68 -2.12
CA ASN A 379 -15.69 -10.53 -2.42
C ASN A 379 -16.17 -10.46 -3.89
N HIS A 380 -15.47 -9.72 -4.77
CA HIS A 380 -15.79 -9.71 -6.20
C HIS A 380 -15.33 -11.01 -6.86
N PRO A 381 -16.19 -11.67 -7.68
CA PRO A 381 -15.85 -12.93 -8.34
C PRO A 381 -14.97 -12.71 -9.58
N ILE A 382 -13.81 -12.07 -9.39
CA ILE A 382 -12.82 -11.85 -10.44
C ILE A 382 -12.29 -13.20 -10.89
N PRO A 383 -12.24 -13.50 -12.21
CA PRO A 383 -11.74 -14.77 -12.70
C PRO A 383 -10.24 -14.97 -12.40
N ASP A 384 -9.82 -16.21 -12.13
CA ASP A 384 -8.41 -16.55 -11.85
C ASP A 384 -7.44 -16.19 -12.99
N LYS A 385 -7.94 -16.04 -14.22
CA LYS A 385 -7.15 -15.58 -15.38
C LYS A 385 -6.77 -14.09 -15.31
N THR A 386 -7.46 -13.31 -14.47
CA THR A 386 -7.24 -11.89 -14.28
C THR A 386 -6.38 -11.67 -13.04
N TRP A 387 -5.25 -11.00 -13.21
CA TRP A 387 -4.37 -10.65 -12.09
C TRP A 387 -4.92 -9.45 -11.34
N VAL A 388 -4.74 -9.42 -10.04
CA VAL A 388 -5.20 -8.33 -9.18
C VAL A 388 -4.05 -7.83 -8.32
N THR A 389 -3.82 -6.52 -8.34
CA THR A 389 -2.92 -5.83 -7.41
C THR A 389 -3.74 -4.88 -6.55
N SER A 390 -4.00 -5.27 -5.31
CA SER A 390 -4.71 -4.43 -4.33
C SER A 390 -3.71 -3.68 -3.45
N VAL A 391 -3.81 -2.35 -3.42
CA VAL A 391 -3.02 -1.49 -2.55
C VAL A 391 -3.94 -0.87 -1.51
N GLU A 392 -3.68 -1.10 -0.24
CA GLU A 392 -4.55 -0.75 0.88
C GLU A 392 -3.75 -0.11 2.00
N MET A 393 -4.42 0.67 2.85
CA MET A 393 -3.84 1.21 4.07
C MET A 393 -4.51 0.58 5.28
N ASP A 394 -3.74 0.28 6.33
CA ASP A 394 -4.26 -0.36 7.54
C ASP A 394 -5.31 0.49 8.26
N ASP A 395 -5.20 1.82 8.18
CA ASP A 395 -6.01 2.79 8.90
C ASP A 395 -7.03 3.55 8.02
N GLU A 396 -7.34 3.05 6.82
CA GLU A 396 -8.26 3.76 5.91
C GLU A 396 -9.73 3.36 6.02
N LEU A 397 -10.09 2.29 6.66
CA LEU A 397 -11.43 1.69 6.77
C LEU A 397 -12.08 1.32 5.43
N VAL A 398 -11.85 2.05 4.34
CA VAL A 398 -12.59 1.87 3.07
C VAL A 398 -12.32 0.52 2.44
N ALA A 399 -11.06 0.08 2.38
CA ALA A 399 -10.70 -1.24 1.84
C ALA A 399 -11.32 -2.40 2.65
N ALA A 400 -11.57 -2.19 3.95
CA ALA A 400 -12.17 -3.19 4.83
C ALA A 400 -13.72 -3.22 4.79
N LEU A 401 -14.36 -2.34 4.01
CA LEU A 401 -15.83 -2.24 3.98
C LEU A 401 -16.53 -3.50 3.47
N ASP A 402 -15.88 -4.37 2.70
CA ASP A 402 -16.41 -5.67 2.28
C ASP A 402 -16.40 -6.74 3.39
N GLY A 403 -15.72 -6.45 4.51
CA GLY A 403 -15.67 -7.34 5.68
C GLY A 403 -14.89 -8.63 5.45
N ALA A 404 -14.03 -8.67 4.44
CA ALA A 404 -13.25 -9.84 4.05
C ALA A 404 -11.79 -9.48 3.76
N ALA A 405 -10.89 -10.44 4.03
CA ALA A 405 -9.52 -10.34 3.55
C ALA A 405 -9.44 -10.70 2.07
N ASN A 406 -8.55 -10.04 1.35
CA ASN A 406 -8.30 -10.36 -0.06
C ASN A 406 -7.90 -11.82 -0.26
N PRO A 407 -8.22 -12.42 -1.42
CA PRO A 407 -7.74 -13.76 -1.77
C PRO A 407 -6.22 -13.85 -1.72
N ASN A 408 -5.71 -14.91 -1.10
CA ASN A 408 -4.29 -15.20 -1.06
C ASN A 408 -3.94 -16.19 -2.17
N SER A 409 -3.60 -15.71 -3.36
CA SER A 409 -3.26 -16.51 -4.53
C SER A 409 -2.07 -15.91 -5.27
N GLU A 410 -1.50 -16.66 -6.23
CA GLU A 410 -0.41 -16.14 -7.06
C GLU A 410 -0.84 -15.00 -7.99
N HIS A 411 -2.13 -14.94 -8.34
CA HIS A 411 -2.68 -13.91 -9.22
C HIS A 411 -3.32 -12.74 -8.44
N TRP A 412 -3.29 -12.77 -7.10
CA TRP A 412 -3.77 -11.68 -6.27
C TRP A 412 -2.69 -11.22 -5.30
N LEU A 413 -2.11 -10.07 -5.61
CA LEU A 413 -1.14 -9.37 -4.78
C LEU A 413 -1.88 -8.35 -3.91
N THR A 414 -1.65 -8.39 -2.61
CA THR A 414 -2.08 -7.34 -1.70
C THR A 414 -0.86 -6.63 -1.12
N VAL A 415 -0.77 -5.33 -1.34
CA VAL A 415 0.20 -4.43 -0.71
C VAL A 415 -0.53 -3.61 0.34
N ARG A 416 -0.18 -3.78 1.62
CA ARG A 416 -0.84 -3.10 2.73
C ARG A 416 0.13 -2.19 3.45
N GLY A 417 -0.17 -0.89 3.47
CA GLY A 417 0.65 0.15 4.05
C GLY A 417 0.21 0.54 5.46
N THR A 418 1.19 0.86 6.30
CA THR A 418 0.97 1.49 7.61
C THR A 418 1.66 2.84 7.62
N ALA A 419 0.89 3.91 7.84
CA ALA A 419 1.43 5.27 7.92
C ALA A 419 1.90 5.61 9.34
N SER A 420 3.09 6.18 9.46
CA SER A 420 3.64 6.64 10.73
C SER A 420 4.43 7.94 10.57
N LYS A 421 4.53 8.73 11.64
CA LYS A 421 5.44 9.88 11.69
C LYS A 421 6.85 9.42 11.95
N SER A 422 7.80 9.87 11.15
CA SER A 422 9.22 9.63 11.38
C SER A 422 9.89 10.89 11.91
N ASP A 423 10.70 10.72 12.97
CA ASP A 423 11.59 11.76 13.48
C ASP A 423 12.93 11.79 12.72
N ASN A 424 13.17 10.81 11.87
CA ASN A 424 14.43 10.61 11.15
C ASN A 424 14.35 11.07 9.70
N ASN A 425 15.51 11.52 9.20
CA ASN A 425 15.75 12.03 7.86
C ASN A 425 15.14 11.12 6.76
N PRO A 426 14.42 11.69 5.76
CA PRO A 426 13.73 10.94 4.69
C PRO A 426 14.66 10.17 3.73
N GLU A 427 15.97 10.17 3.94
CA GLU A 427 16.93 9.49 3.07
C GLU A 427 17.04 7.96 3.28
N SER A 428 16.35 7.39 4.27
CA SER A 428 16.37 5.93 4.50
C SER A 428 15.12 5.28 3.90
N THR A 429 15.19 4.88 2.64
CA THR A 429 14.18 4.07 1.93
C THR A 429 13.82 2.78 2.66
N PHE A 430 14.66 2.32 3.57
CA PHE A 430 14.49 1.11 4.36
C PHE A 430 13.54 1.27 5.55
N ALA A 431 13.36 2.47 6.06
CA ALA A 431 12.44 2.71 7.19
C ALA A 431 10.98 2.91 6.75
N GLY A 432 10.76 3.39 5.55
CA GLY A 432 9.46 3.70 4.96
C GLY A 432 9.63 4.68 3.80
N THR A 433 8.62 4.76 2.96
CA THR A 433 8.60 5.72 1.84
C THR A 433 7.89 7.00 2.28
N PRO A 434 8.50 8.18 2.09
CA PRO A 434 7.87 9.45 2.42
C PRO A 434 6.58 9.67 1.63
N VAL A 435 5.55 10.21 2.28
CA VAL A 435 4.30 10.61 1.62
C VAL A 435 4.44 12.03 1.08
N THR A 436 4.26 12.19 -0.21
CA THR A 436 4.33 13.50 -0.87
C THR A 436 3.16 14.38 -0.41
N ASP A 437 3.45 15.66 -0.10
CA ASP A 437 2.45 16.66 0.28
C ASP A 437 1.53 16.26 1.46
N ALA A 438 2.05 15.43 2.37
CA ALA A 438 1.31 15.09 3.58
C ALA A 438 1.32 16.27 4.57
N PRO A 439 0.17 16.56 5.21
CA PRO A 439 0.11 17.62 6.21
C PRO A 439 0.82 17.21 7.51
N ASP A 440 1.13 18.19 8.36
CA ASP A 440 1.75 17.92 9.66
C ASP A 440 0.87 17.08 10.60
N ASN A 441 -0.45 17.26 10.52
CA ASN A 441 -1.41 16.50 11.32
C ASN A 441 -1.82 15.23 10.58
N LYS A 442 -2.20 14.18 11.33
CA LYS A 442 -2.76 12.96 10.74
C LYS A 442 -4.01 13.26 9.93
N GLU A 443 -4.02 12.82 8.70
CA GLU A 443 -5.20 12.83 7.83
C GLU A 443 -5.62 11.40 7.51
N ILE A 444 -6.77 11.26 6.89
CA ILE A 444 -7.26 9.95 6.42
C ILE A 444 -6.31 9.40 5.36
N THR A 445 -5.80 8.20 5.55
CA THR A 445 -4.81 7.57 4.65
C THR A 445 -5.42 7.03 3.36
N HIS A 446 -6.72 7.24 3.17
CA HIS A 446 -7.44 6.90 1.93
C HIS A 446 -7.02 7.73 0.70
N TRP A 447 -6.27 8.83 0.89
CA TRP A 447 -5.74 9.60 -0.23
C TRP A 447 -4.69 8.80 -1.01
N LEU A 448 -4.77 8.85 -2.35
CA LEU A 448 -3.96 8.02 -3.24
C LEU A 448 -2.44 8.15 -3.02
N LYS A 449 -1.96 9.30 -2.54
CA LYS A 449 -0.55 9.52 -2.17
C LYS A 449 0.00 8.53 -1.13
N TYR A 450 -0.85 8.04 -0.21
CA TYR A 450 -0.48 7.02 0.77
C TYR A 450 -0.35 5.64 0.12
N HIS A 451 -1.28 5.30 -0.77
CA HIS A 451 -1.22 4.06 -1.55
C HIS A 451 0.00 4.03 -2.48
N GLN A 452 0.32 5.18 -3.10
CA GLN A 452 1.55 5.32 -3.89
C GLN A 452 2.79 5.07 -3.03
N ALA A 453 2.87 5.67 -1.84
CA ALA A 453 3.98 5.45 -0.91
C ALA A 453 4.05 3.99 -0.44
N ALA A 454 2.92 3.32 -0.20
CA ALA A 454 2.86 1.91 0.15
C ALA A 454 3.40 1.01 -0.98
N TYR A 455 2.93 1.23 -2.20
CA TYR A 455 3.37 0.46 -3.37
C TYR A 455 4.85 0.69 -3.65
N GLN A 456 5.32 1.94 -3.59
CA GLN A 456 6.73 2.29 -3.75
C GLN A 456 7.60 1.61 -2.68
N ASN A 457 7.19 1.63 -1.41
CA ASN A 457 7.93 0.93 -0.35
C ASN A 457 8.04 -0.57 -0.60
N ALA A 458 6.96 -1.22 -1.05
CA ALA A 458 6.97 -2.64 -1.40
C ALA A 458 7.89 -2.94 -2.59
N THR A 459 7.96 -2.03 -3.56
CA THR A 459 8.86 -2.10 -4.73
C THR A 459 10.31 -1.96 -4.31
N ASP A 460 10.62 -0.96 -3.48
CA ASP A 460 11.98 -0.65 -3.00
C ASP A 460 12.54 -1.79 -2.13
N MET A 461 11.68 -2.48 -1.38
CA MET A 461 12.06 -3.69 -0.64
C MET A 461 12.40 -4.89 -1.54
N GLY A 462 12.18 -4.78 -2.84
CA GLY A 462 12.55 -5.80 -3.81
C GLY A 462 11.67 -7.05 -3.78
N SER A 463 10.41 -6.92 -3.35
CA SER A 463 9.44 -8.01 -3.30
C SER A 463 9.34 -8.75 -4.64
N SER A 464 9.52 -10.08 -4.63
CA SER A 464 9.39 -10.89 -5.85
C SER A 464 7.94 -10.92 -6.34
N ALA A 465 6.96 -10.89 -5.45
CA ALA A 465 5.54 -10.81 -5.79
C ALA A 465 5.23 -9.50 -6.51
N VAL A 466 5.70 -8.35 -5.97
CA VAL A 466 5.54 -7.05 -6.62
C VAL A 466 6.19 -7.06 -8.00
N LYS A 467 7.43 -7.54 -8.12
CA LYS A 467 8.14 -7.63 -9.43
C LYS A 467 7.41 -8.52 -10.43
N THR A 468 6.77 -9.59 -9.98
CA THR A 468 6.02 -10.51 -10.84
C THR A 468 4.75 -9.85 -11.36
N HIS A 469 4.00 -9.16 -10.49
CA HIS A 469 2.81 -8.40 -10.86
C HIS A 469 3.14 -7.21 -11.75
N GLU A 470 4.22 -6.48 -11.43
CA GLU A 470 4.71 -5.36 -12.24
C GLU A 470 5.04 -5.81 -13.67
N ARG A 471 5.78 -6.91 -13.81
CA ARG A 471 6.10 -7.49 -15.13
C ARG A 471 4.84 -7.88 -15.90
N HIS A 472 3.87 -8.53 -15.25
CA HIS A 472 2.63 -8.91 -15.90
C HIS A 472 1.83 -7.67 -16.35
N PHE A 473 1.85 -6.59 -15.57
CA PHE A 473 1.22 -5.33 -15.95
C PHE A 473 1.92 -4.68 -17.16
N ASP A 474 3.24 -4.60 -17.11
CA ASP A 474 4.08 -4.06 -18.20
C ASP A 474 3.90 -4.85 -19.51
N GLU A 475 3.87 -6.19 -19.45
CA GLU A 475 3.63 -7.05 -20.61
C GLU A 475 2.28 -6.78 -21.32
N ILE A 476 1.27 -6.28 -20.60
CA ILE A 476 0.00 -5.86 -21.22
C ILE A 476 0.16 -4.56 -22.01
N LEU A 477 0.93 -3.63 -21.45
CA LEU A 477 1.15 -2.30 -22.01
C LEU A 477 2.45 -2.21 -22.83
N ASP A 478 2.99 -3.36 -23.26
CA ASP A 478 4.16 -3.44 -24.14
C ASP A 478 3.92 -2.67 -25.45
N GLY A 479 4.73 -1.64 -25.69
CA GLY A 479 4.65 -0.80 -26.91
C GLY A 479 4.38 0.67 -26.62
N ASP A 480 3.98 1.43 -27.64
CA ASP A 480 3.86 2.87 -27.58
C ASP A 480 2.42 3.33 -27.34
N LEU A 481 2.24 4.35 -26.50
CA LEU A 481 0.96 5.04 -26.32
C LEU A 481 0.54 5.73 -27.64
N GLN A 482 -0.63 5.38 -28.14
CA GLN A 482 -1.17 5.98 -29.38
C GLN A 482 -2.11 7.13 -29.11
N GLU A 483 -2.96 6.98 -28.09
CA GLU A 483 -4.00 7.95 -27.78
C GLU A 483 -4.48 7.78 -26.34
N VAL A 484 -4.81 8.89 -25.70
CA VAL A 484 -5.59 8.93 -24.47
C VAL A 484 -6.95 9.53 -24.75
N MET A 485 -7.99 8.76 -24.52
CA MET A 485 -9.38 9.17 -24.68
C MET A 485 -9.98 9.46 -23.30
N TYR A 486 -10.65 10.60 -23.16
CA TYR A 486 -11.34 10.98 -21.94
C TYR A 486 -12.85 10.93 -22.17
N PHE A 487 -13.57 10.37 -21.18
CA PHE A 487 -15.02 10.24 -21.22
C PHE A 487 -15.63 10.85 -19.98
N GLU A 488 -16.61 11.71 -20.15
CA GLU A 488 -17.41 12.30 -19.09
C GLU A 488 -18.80 11.70 -19.07
N GLY A 489 -19.23 11.29 -17.87
CA GLY A 489 -20.58 10.80 -17.60
C GLY A 489 -21.44 11.85 -16.92
N ARG A 490 -22.70 11.97 -17.34
CA ARG A 490 -23.72 12.79 -16.70
C ARG A 490 -25.02 12.03 -16.59
N MET A 491 -25.64 12.13 -15.42
CA MET A 491 -26.95 11.57 -15.16
C MET A 491 -28.03 12.64 -15.34
N SER A 492 -29.19 12.23 -15.87
CA SER A 492 -30.34 13.12 -16.05
C SER A 492 -31.68 12.36 -15.89
N LYS A 493 -32.74 13.13 -15.66
CA LYS A 493 -34.12 12.63 -15.57
C LYS A 493 -34.68 12.24 -16.91
#